data_07b9d81c7c9031dbb68ca430f2718f68
#
_entry.id   07b9d81c7c9031dbb68ca430f2718f68
#
_cell.length_a   1.000
_cell.length_b   1.000
_cell.length_c   1.000
_cell.angle_alpha   90.00
_cell.angle_beta   90.00
_cell.angle_gamma   90.00
#
_symmetry.space_group_name_H-M   'P 1'
#
loop_
_entity.id
_entity.type
_entity.pdbx_description
1 polymer ?
#
loop_
_entity_poly.entity_id
_entity_poly.type
_entity_poly.pdbx_seq_one_letter_code
_entity_poly.pdbx_strand_id
1 'polypeptide(L)'
;MERLYTRRGLAKPQTTTEPVEGGTVFGGTRVVVPNVVTAAPKVAEPLKPQAKQLCGLLVSYSMDGDGQYWPLYEGTNTIGSDTKSDVTLVESSVGPHHAELKIKQGDDGLEAVLSDFLTAGGTYVNGSRLSTQAVVCSDRDILQFGNRCQMLLVLIERAKYGLKTADEYESDARQHPEDESTSVGATVFDSTLQIGK
;
A
#
# COMPACT_ATOMS: atom_id res chain seq x y z
N MET A 1 25.15 17.83 22.09
CA MET A 1 24.72 18.72 20.99
C MET A 1 23.39 18.23 20.47
N GLU A 2 22.30 18.81 20.98
CA GLU A 2 20.93 18.50 20.56
C GLU A 2 20.62 19.16 19.23
N ARG A 3 20.13 18.38 18.25
CA ARG A 3 19.55 18.93 17.02
C ARG A 3 18.03 18.97 17.13
N LEU A 4 17.54 20.17 17.31
CA LEU A 4 16.11 20.52 17.26
C LEU A 4 15.54 20.29 15.85
N TYR A 5 14.56 19.40 15.76
CA TYR A 5 13.71 19.21 14.57
C TYR A 5 12.60 20.27 14.59
N THR A 6 12.71 21.26 13.72
CA THR A 6 11.64 22.23 13.46
C THR A 6 10.60 21.66 12.51
N ARG A 7 9.39 21.39 12.99
CA ARG A 7 8.21 21.11 12.16
C ARG A 7 7.84 22.36 11.36
N ARG A 8 7.92 22.29 10.03
CA ARG A 8 7.29 23.29 9.15
C ARG A 8 5.80 23.00 9.08
N GLY A 9 5.00 24.01 9.49
CA GLY A 9 3.55 23.98 9.45
C GLY A 9 3.01 24.01 8.01
N LEU A 10 2.00 23.17 7.75
CA LEU A 10 1.18 23.24 6.53
C LEU A 10 0.29 24.48 6.57
N ALA A 11 0.46 25.34 5.58
CA ALA A 11 -0.46 26.45 5.32
C ALA A 11 -1.78 25.90 4.75
N LYS A 12 -2.91 26.31 5.35
CA LYS A 12 -4.25 26.05 4.84
C LYS A 12 -4.55 26.93 3.63
N PRO A 13 -5.20 26.44 2.56
CA PRO A 13 -5.70 27.29 1.49
C PRO A 13 -6.89 28.12 1.99
N GLN A 14 -6.81 29.44 1.82
CA GLN A 14 -7.94 30.36 2.07
C GLN A 14 -8.81 30.41 0.81
N THR A 15 -10.07 30.04 0.95
CA THR A 15 -11.12 30.26 -0.05
C THR A 15 -11.65 31.65 0.12
N THR A 16 -11.35 32.55 -0.83
CA THR A 16 -11.98 33.85 -0.93
C THR A 16 -13.11 33.76 -1.97
N THR A 17 -14.34 33.78 -1.49
CA THR A 17 -15.53 33.97 -2.33
C THR A 17 -15.86 35.47 -2.32
N GLU A 18 -15.66 36.16 -3.43
CA GLU A 18 -16.27 37.46 -3.67
C GLU A 18 -17.48 37.30 -4.59
N PRO A 19 -18.61 37.97 -4.30
CA PRO A 19 -19.79 37.96 -5.17
C PRO A 19 -19.63 39.02 -6.27
N VAL A 20 -19.75 38.62 -7.52
CA VAL A 20 -19.84 39.54 -8.65
C VAL A 20 -21.30 39.87 -8.92
N GLU A 21 -21.75 41.03 -8.47
CA GLU A 21 -22.97 41.67 -8.98
C GLU A 21 -22.63 42.51 -10.22
N GLY A 22 -23.40 42.36 -11.28
CA GLY A 22 -23.25 43.19 -12.49
C GLY A 22 -24.28 42.83 -13.55
N GLY A 23 -25.55 43.13 -13.29
CA GLY A 23 -26.59 43.02 -14.29
C GLY A 23 -26.60 44.21 -15.24
N THR A 24 -26.51 43.94 -16.55
CA THR A 24 -26.84 44.93 -17.59
C THR A 24 -28.10 44.44 -18.35
N VAL A 25 -29.17 45.19 -18.21
CA VAL A 25 -30.44 44.92 -18.89
C VAL A 25 -30.41 45.60 -20.27
N PHE A 26 -30.58 44.83 -21.35
CA PHE A 26 -30.96 45.36 -22.66
C PHE A 26 -32.14 44.57 -23.24
N GLY A 27 -33.22 45.28 -23.44
CA GLY A 27 -34.31 45.16 -24.41
C GLY A 27 -34.78 43.79 -24.89
N GLY A 28 -35.92 43.44 -24.37
CA GLY A 28 -37.01 42.61 -24.89
C GLY A 28 -36.84 41.75 -26.13
N THR A 29 -36.83 40.45 -25.91
CA THR A 29 -37.59 39.43 -26.67
C THR A 29 -37.57 38.18 -25.83
N ARG A 30 -38.74 37.76 -25.32
CA ARG A 30 -38.91 36.56 -24.50
C ARG A 30 -38.83 35.32 -25.41
N VAL A 31 -37.65 34.75 -25.52
CA VAL A 31 -37.46 33.44 -26.16
C VAL A 31 -37.85 32.39 -25.13
N VAL A 32 -38.96 31.73 -25.37
CA VAL A 32 -39.37 30.54 -24.62
C VAL A 32 -38.46 29.41 -25.06
N VAL A 33 -37.39 29.13 -24.30
CA VAL A 33 -36.60 27.91 -24.49
C VAL A 33 -37.37 26.71 -23.89
N PRO A 34 -37.61 25.67 -24.68
CA PRO A 34 -38.21 24.47 -24.10
C PRO A 34 -37.35 23.95 -22.99
N ASN A 35 -38.00 23.57 -21.91
CA ASN A 35 -37.37 23.02 -20.70
C ASN A 35 -36.72 21.67 -21.07
N VAL A 36 -35.46 21.70 -21.54
CA VAL A 36 -34.65 20.51 -21.66
C VAL A 36 -34.31 20.09 -20.23
N VAL A 37 -35.01 19.06 -19.74
CA VAL A 37 -34.64 18.37 -18.53
C VAL A 37 -33.29 17.69 -18.82
N THR A 38 -32.22 18.44 -18.61
CA THR A 38 -30.88 17.87 -18.60
C THR A 38 -30.82 16.97 -17.39
N ALA A 39 -30.95 15.67 -17.61
CA ALA A 39 -30.59 14.71 -16.58
C ALA A 39 -29.19 15.05 -16.11
N ALA A 40 -29.05 15.40 -14.83
CA ALA A 40 -27.76 15.68 -14.23
C ALA A 40 -26.82 14.52 -14.59
N PRO A 41 -25.59 14.79 -15.09
CA PRO A 41 -24.64 13.73 -15.34
C PRO A 41 -24.47 13.00 -14.01
N LYS A 42 -24.76 11.68 -14.01
CA LYS A 42 -24.51 10.80 -12.88
C LYS A 42 -23.03 10.96 -12.58
N VAL A 43 -22.71 11.68 -11.51
CA VAL A 43 -21.34 11.85 -11.05
C VAL A 43 -20.82 10.43 -10.84
N ALA A 44 -19.92 10.01 -11.71
CA ALA A 44 -19.24 8.74 -11.54
C ALA A 44 -18.61 8.80 -10.16
N GLU A 45 -19.02 7.89 -9.27
CA GLU A 45 -18.36 7.74 -7.98
C GLU A 45 -16.85 7.64 -8.26
N PRO A 46 -16.00 8.41 -7.56
CA PRO A 46 -14.57 8.29 -7.74
C PRO A 46 -14.23 6.82 -7.51
N LEU A 47 -13.72 6.15 -8.55
CA LEU A 47 -13.17 4.81 -8.45
C LEU A 47 -12.21 4.86 -7.26
N LYS A 48 -12.58 4.22 -6.15
CA LYS A 48 -11.65 4.02 -5.04
C LYS A 48 -10.40 3.42 -5.69
N PRO A 49 -9.22 4.03 -5.54
CA PRO A 49 -8.00 3.40 -6.04
C PRO A 49 -8.00 2.00 -5.45
N GLN A 50 -8.02 0.98 -6.32
CA GLN A 50 -7.97 -0.40 -5.85
C GLN A 50 -6.69 -0.50 -5.04
N ALA A 51 -6.84 -0.68 -3.73
CA ALA A 51 -5.70 -0.81 -2.85
C ALA A 51 -4.94 -2.05 -3.32
N LYS A 52 -3.76 -1.84 -3.88
CA LYS A 52 -2.90 -2.94 -4.32
C LYS A 52 -2.62 -3.82 -3.10
N GLN A 53 -2.82 -5.12 -3.23
CA GLN A 53 -2.56 -6.05 -2.14
C GLN A 53 -1.05 -6.12 -1.87
N LEU A 54 -0.66 -6.01 -0.60
CA LEU A 54 0.71 -6.25 -0.18
C LEU A 54 1.04 -7.74 -0.36
N CYS A 55 2.09 -8.01 -1.14
CA CYS A 55 2.51 -9.37 -1.49
C CYS A 55 3.93 -9.71 -0.99
N GLY A 56 4.66 -8.75 -0.45
CA GLY A 56 6.01 -9.02 0.02
C GLY A 56 6.79 -7.77 0.42
N LEU A 57 8.06 -7.99 0.65
CA LEU A 57 9.03 -6.96 1.02
C LEU A 57 10.36 -7.24 0.32
N LEU A 58 11.09 -6.17 -0.02
CA LEU A 58 12.53 -6.23 -0.22
C LEU A 58 13.21 -5.69 1.04
N VAL A 59 14.18 -6.42 1.56
CA VAL A 59 14.93 -6.04 2.78
C VAL A 59 16.41 -5.93 2.45
N SER A 60 17.05 -4.85 2.85
CA SER A 60 18.48 -4.62 2.58
C SER A 60 19.20 -4.03 3.78
N TYR A 61 20.46 -4.42 3.93
CA TYR A 61 21.43 -3.83 4.85
C TYR A 61 22.61 -3.21 4.10
N SER A 62 22.57 -3.20 2.76
CA SER A 62 23.69 -2.76 1.94
C SER A 62 23.88 -1.24 1.88
N MET A 63 22.79 -0.48 2.15
CA MET A 63 22.81 0.98 2.07
C MET A 63 22.77 1.63 3.46
N ASP A 64 22.20 0.94 4.42
CA ASP A 64 22.12 1.38 5.81
C ASP A 64 22.33 0.17 6.71
N GLY A 65 23.25 0.27 7.67
CA GLY A 65 23.59 -0.81 8.59
C GLY A 65 22.45 -1.21 9.51
N ASP A 66 21.50 -0.31 9.77
CA ASP A 66 20.31 -0.55 10.57
C ASP A 66 19.22 -1.31 9.78
N GLY A 67 19.38 -1.40 8.46
CA GLY A 67 18.48 -2.08 7.55
C GLY A 67 17.34 -1.20 7.04
N GLN A 68 16.95 -1.46 5.80
CA GLN A 68 15.85 -0.80 5.12
C GLN A 68 14.95 -1.83 4.47
N TYR A 69 13.68 -1.49 4.26
CA TYR A 69 12.74 -2.33 3.55
C TYR A 69 11.84 -1.52 2.62
N TRP A 70 11.36 -2.17 1.57
CA TRP A 70 10.41 -1.63 0.61
C TRP A 70 9.25 -2.60 0.45
N PRO A 71 8.00 -2.13 0.58
CA PRO A 71 6.82 -2.97 0.36
C PRO A 71 6.68 -3.31 -1.12
N LEU A 72 6.27 -4.54 -1.40
CA LEU A 72 5.95 -5.05 -2.73
C LEU A 72 4.46 -5.34 -2.82
N TYR A 73 3.86 -4.89 -3.91
CA TYR A 73 2.43 -5.03 -4.15
C TYR A 73 2.15 -5.93 -5.34
N GLU A 74 0.94 -6.45 -5.40
CA GLU A 74 0.46 -7.16 -6.59
C GLU A 74 0.53 -6.27 -7.82
N GLY A 75 0.94 -6.85 -8.96
CA GLY A 75 1.21 -6.15 -10.20
C GLY A 75 2.68 -5.80 -10.37
N THR A 76 2.94 -4.68 -11.02
CA THR A 76 4.28 -4.21 -11.34
C THR A 76 4.83 -3.34 -10.21
N ASN A 77 6.05 -3.64 -9.76
CA ASN A 77 6.84 -2.86 -8.84
C ASN A 77 8.11 -2.39 -9.58
N THR A 78 8.20 -1.09 -9.82
CA THR A 78 9.33 -0.48 -10.51
C THR A 78 10.50 -0.24 -9.55
N ILE A 79 11.72 -0.54 -9.99
CA ILE A 79 12.94 -0.45 -9.18
C ILE A 79 13.95 0.45 -9.91
N GLY A 80 14.48 1.45 -9.22
CA GLY A 80 15.44 2.36 -9.81
C GLY A 80 15.84 3.51 -8.91
N SER A 81 16.72 4.39 -9.40
CA SER A 81 17.15 5.58 -8.67
C SER A 81 16.21 6.79 -8.85
N ASP A 82 15.23 6.72 -9.76
CA ASP A 82 14.20 7.75 -9.88
C ASP A 82 13.27 7.72 -8.66
N THR A 83 12.97 8.89 -8.12
CA THR A 83 12.03 9.06 -6.99
C THR A 83 10.60 8.63 -7.28
N LYS A 84 10.26 8.41 -8.56
CA LYS A 84 8.97 7.88 -8.99
C LYS A 84 8.91 6.36 -8.99
N SER A 85 10.04 5.68 -8.79
CA SER A 85 10.08 4.22 -8.68
C SER A 85 9.41 3.78 -7.37
N ASP A 86 8.68 2.66 -7.42
CA ASP A 86 8.06 2.06 -6.22
C ASP A 86 9.14 1.66 -5.20
N VAL A 87 10.28 1.17 -5.70
CA VAL A 87 11.48 0.86 -4.92
C VAL A 87 12.59 1.83 -5.35
N THR A 88 12.76 2.91 -4.60
CA THR A 88 13.79 3.91 -4.89
C THR A 88 15.11 3.54 -4.22
N LEU A 89 16.18 3.38 -5.04
CA LEU A 89 17.52 2.98 -4.61
C LEU A 89 18.52 4.09 -4.92
N VAL A 90 18.98 4.82 -3.90
CA VAL A 90 19.91 5.94 -4.05
C VAL A 90 21.36 5.42 -4.11
N GLU A 91 21.75 4.88 -5.27
CA GLU A 91 23.08 4.35 -5.50
C GLU A 91 23.51 4.61 -6.96
N SER A 92 24.76 5.00 -7.18
CA SER A 92 25.28 5.50 -8.47
C SER A 92 25.30 4.47 -9.60
N SER A 93 25.37 3.18 -9.28
CA SER A 93 25.32 2.10 -10.28
C SER A 93 23.89 1.62 -10.59
N VAL A 94 22.89 2.17 -9.91
CA VAL A 94 21.48 1.90 -10.17
C VAL A 94 20.93 2.93 -11.15
N GLY A 95 20.41 2.48 -12.30
CA GLY A 95 19.79 3.35 -13.30
C GLY A 95 18.45 3.94 -12.80
N PRO A 96 17.98 5.05 -13.42
CA PRO A 96 16.68 5.66 -13.07
C PRO A 96 15.52 4.65 -13.14
N HIS A 97 15.46 3.88 -14.22
CA HIS A 97 14.61 2.71 -14.39
C HIS A 97 15.54 1.50 -14.53
N HIS A 98 15.79 0.80 -13.44
CA HIS A 98 16.77 -0.26 -13.40
C HIS A 98 16.18 -1.62 -13.73
N ALA A 99 15.09 -1.97 -13.03
CA ALA A 99 14.42 -3.26 -13.15
C ALA A 99 12.93 -3.13 -12.83
N GLU A 100 12.19 -4.19 -13.14
CA GLU A 100 10.78 -4.35 -12.82
C GLU A 100 10.56 -5.72 -12.19
N LEU A 101 9.92 -5.75 -11.03
CA LEU A 101 9.49 -6.96 -10.35
C LEU A 101 7.96 -7.06 -10.43
N LYS A 102 7.48 -8.00 -11.24
CA LYS A 102 6.05 -8.25 -11.41
C LYS A 102 5.61 -9.41 -10.52
N ILE A 103 4.65 -9.14 -9.64
CA ILE A 103 4.09 -10.15 -8.73
C ILE A 103 2.63 -10.38 -9.12
N LYS A 104 2.26 -11.63 -9.26
CA LYS A 104 0.88 -12.05 -9.54
C LYS A 104 0.53 -13.30 -8.73
N GLN A 105 -0.75 -13.47 -8.45
CA GLN A 105 -1.27 -14.71 -7.92
C GLN A 105 -1.31 -15.75 -9.04
N GLY A 106 -0.59 -16.84 -8.87
CA GLY A 106 -0.62 -18.02 -9.73
C GLY A 106 -1.44 -19.16 -9.10
N ASP A 107 -1.45 -20.31 -9.78
CA ASP A 107 -2.19 -21.49 -9.33
C ASP A 107 -1.57 -22.08 -8.05
N ASP A 108 -0.24 -22.06 -7.96
CA ASP A 108 0.54 -22.64 -6.86
C ASP A 108 0.99 -21.60 -5.80
N GLY A 109 0.52 -20.36 -5.90
CA GLY A 109 0.92 -19.27 -4.99
C GLY A 109 1.37 -18.01 -5.72
N LEU A 110 2.15 -17.16 -5.03
CA LEU A 110 2.68 -15.94 -5.63
C LEU A 110 3.83 -16.26 -6.59
N GLU A 111 3.71 -15.76 -7.81
CA GLU A 111 4.77 -15.78 -8.82
C GLU A 111 5.39 -14.38 -8.93
N ALA A 112 6.69 -14.29 -8.70
CA ALA A 112 7.47 -13.07 -8.85
C ALA A 112 8.41 -13.18 -10.04
N VAL A 113 8.29 -12.26 -11.00
CA VAL A 113 9.07 -12.26 -12.24
C VAL A 113 9.89 -10.97 -12.31
N LEU A 114 11.21 -11.10 -12.34
CA LEU A 114 12.16 -9.99 -12.37
C LEU A 114 12.68 -9.80 -13.81
N SER A 115 12.64 -8.54 -14.28
CA SER A 115 13.17 -8.12 -15.57
C SER A 115 14.16 -6.98 -15.38
N ASP A 116 15.30 -7.02 -16.09
CA ASP A 116 16.29 -5.94 -16.11
C ASP A 116 16.13 -5.09 -17.38
N PHE A 117 16.27 -3.78 -17.28
CA PHE A 117 16.25 -2.85 -18.42
C PHE A 117 17.63 -2.65 -19.08
N LEU A 118 18.47 -3.68 -19.02
CA LEU A 118 19.82 -3.68 -19.62
C LEU A 118 20.71 -2.56 -19.06
N THR A 119 20.64 -2.38 -17.76
CA THR A 119 21.41 -1.34 -17.07
C THR A 119 22.89 -1.70 -16.98
N ALA A 120 23.75 -0.68 -16.98
CA ALA A 120 25.21 -0.88 -16.92
C ALA A 120 25.65 -1.64 -15.66
N GLY A 121 25.02 -1.33 -14.51
CA GLY A 121 25.27 -2.01 -13.23
C GLY A 121 24.77 -3.44 -13.20
N GLY A 122 23.76 -3.76 -14.02
CA GLY A 122 23.12 -5.07 -14.12
C GLY A 122 22.29 -5.44 -12.90
N THR A 123 21.46 -6.46 -13.09
CA THR A 123 20.63 -7.08 -12.05
C THR A 123 21.07 -8.53 -11.88
N TYR A 124 21.04 -9.01 -10.63
CA TYR A 124 21.50 -10.35 -10.29
C TYR A 124 20.47 -11.04 -9.39
N VAL A 125 20.30 -12.33 -9.59
CA VAL A 125 19.50 -13.23 -8.71
C VAL A 125 20.43 -14.31 -8.18
N ASN A 126 20.60 -14.40 -6.87
CA ASN A 126 21.50 -15.36 -6.20
C ASN A 126 22.93 -15.34 -6.77
N GLY A 127 23.44 -14.13 -7.10
CA GLY A 127 24.76 -13.93 -7.67
C GLY A 127 24.87 -14.18 -9.19
N SER A 128 23.84 -14.69 -9.85
CA SER A 128 23.78 -14.88 -11.29
C SER A 128 23.21 -13.63 -11.97
N ARG A 129 23.96 -13.07 -12.92
CA ARG A 129 23.52 -11.90 -13.67
C ARG A 129 22.34 -12.23 -14.57
N LEU A 130 21.29 -11.38 -14.55
CA LEU A 130 20.21 -11.47 -15.51
C LEU A 130 20.73 -11.14 -16.93
N SER A 131 20.22 -11.91 -17.88
CA SER A 131 20.37 -11.62 -19.31
C SER A 131 19.17 -10.78 -19.78
N THR A 132 18.86 -10.84 -21.07
CA THR A 132 17.71 -10.17 -21.67
C THR A 132 16.35 -10.81 -21.34
N GLN A 133 16.35 -11.96 -20.68
CA GLN A 133 15.12 -12.69 -20.34
C GLN A 133 14.74 -12.41 -18.89
N ALA A 134 13.44 -12.31 -18.66
CA ALA A 134 12.87 -12.25 -17.33
C ALA A 134 13.11 -13.57 -16.58
N VAL A 135 13.34 -13.49 -15.26
CA VAL A 135 13.62 -14.64 -14.41
C VAL A 135 12.54 -14.73 -13.32
N VAL A 136 12.03 -15.94 -13.08
CA VAL A 136 11.13 -16.22 -11.96
C VAL A 136 11.98 -16.26 -10.69
N CYS A 137 11.56 -15.47 -9.71
CA CYS A 137 12.19 -15.41 -8.39
C CYS A 137 11.32 -16.12 -7.35
N SER A 138 11.98 -16.76 -6.40
CA SER A 138 11.37 -17.47 -5.28
C SER A 138 11.47 -16.66 -3.99
N ASP A 139 10.65 -17.03 -3.00
CA ASP A 139 10.81 -16.51 -1.64
C ASP A 139 12.23 -16.75 -1.12
N ARG A 140 12.82 -15.72 -0.49
CA ARG A 140 14.19 -15.69 0.04
C ARG A 140 15.31 -15.66 -1.00
N ASP A 141 15.03 -15.41 -2.27
CA ASP A 141 16.07 -15.11 -3.23
C ASP A 141 16.78 -13.80 -2.87
N ILE A 142 18.08 -13.79 -3.14
CA ILE A 142 18.91 -12.58 -3.00
C ILE A 142 18.95 -11.87 -4.35
N LEU A 143 18.34 -10.69 -4.41
CA LEU A 143 18.34 -9.81 -5.56
C LEU A 143 19.46 -8.77 -5.37
N GLN A 144 20.18 -8.44 -6.45
CA GLN A 144 21.14 -7.36 -6.41
C GLN A 144 20.92 -6.44 -7.60
N PHE A 145 20.86 -5.14 -7.34
CA PHE A 145 20.70 -4.07 -8.32
C PHE A 145 21.96 -3.21 -8.34
N GLY A 146 22.59 -3.13 -9.50
CA GLY A 146 23.89 -2.47 -9.61
C GLY A 146 24.99 -3.19 -8.82
N ASN A 147 25.99 -2.42 -8.38
CA ASN A 147 27.18 -2.99 -7.76
C ASN A 147 27.04 -3.29 -6.27
N ARG A 148 26.10 -2.63 -5.57
CA ARG A 148 26.07 -2.60 -4.10
C ARG A 148 24.72 -2.86 -3.46
N CYS A 149 23.60 -2.67 -4.17
CA CYS A 149 22.28 -2.84 -3.60
C CYS A 149 21.85 -4.31 -3.57
N GLN A 150 22.21 -5.01 -2.53
CA GLN A 150 21.81 -6.39 -2.30
C GLN A 150 20.58 -6.45 -1.37
N MET A 151 19.59 -7.24 -1.74
CA MET A 151 18.29 -7.31 -1.08
C MET A 151 17.79 -8.73 -0.96
N LEU A 152 17.17 -9.05 0.16
CA LEU A 152 16.41 -10.27 0.35
C LEU A 152 14.98 -10.06 -0.13
N LEU A 153 14.50 -10.90 -1.03
CA LEU A 153 13.10 -10.99 -1.42
C LEU A 153 12.32 -11.81 -0.38
N VAL A 154 11.28 -11.22 0.19
CA VAL A 154 10.35 -11.91 1.09
C VAL A 154 8.97 -11.86 0.44
N LEU A 155 8.42 -13.02 0.07
CA LEU A 155 7.06 -13.13 -0.46
C LEU A 155 6.10 -13.53 0.65
N ILE A 156 4.97 -12.84 0.73
CA ILE A 156 3.94 -13.03 1.76
C ILE A 156 2.66 -13.51 1.09
N GLU A 157 2.45 -14.80 1.12
CA GLU A 157 1.22 -15.43 0.66
C GLU A 157 0.19 -15.41 1.79
N ARG A 158 -0.75 -14.48 1.73
CA ARG A 158 -1.76 -14.30 2.76
C ARG A 158 -2.50 -15.59 3.10
N ALA A 159 -2.94 -16.33 2.09
CA ALA A 159 -3.69 -17.57 2.26
C ALA A 159 -2.88 -18.68 2.97
N LYS A 160 -1.59 -18.81 2.63
CA LYS A 160 -0.68 -19.79 3.23
C LYS A 160 -0.50 -19.58 4.74
N TYR A 161 -0.54 -18.33 5.19
CA TYR A 161 -0.39 -17.99 6.61
C TYR A 161 -1.74 -17.79 7.32
N GLY A 162 -2.88 -18.00 6.63
CA GLY A 162 -4.21 -17.82 7.21
C GLY A 162 -4.52 -16.38 7.64
N LEU A 163 -3.86 -15.39 7.02
CA LEU A 163 -4.09 -13.98 7.31
C LEU A 163 -5.41 -13.54 6.69
N LYS A 164 -6.34 -13.09 7.53
CA LYS A 164 -7.66 -12.62 7.12
C LYS A 164 -7.64 -11.11 6.84
N THR A 165 -8.49 -10.68 5.91
CA THR A 165 -8.78 -9.25 5.70
C THR A 165 -9.77 -8.74 6.74
N ALA A 166 -9.92 -7.42 6.85
CA ALA A 166 -10.91 -6.81 7.73
C ALA A 166 -12.34 -7.29 7.42
N ASP A 167 -12.69 -7.38 6.14
CA ASP A 167 -14.01 -7.85 5.68
C ASP A 167 -14.26 -9.32 6.05
N GLU A 168 -13.22 -10.17 6.02
CA GLU A 168 -13.31 -11.57 6.43
C GLU A 168 -13.53 -11.69 7.94
N TYR A 169 -12.89 -10.85 8.76
CA TYR A 169 -13.16 -10.80 10.21
C TYR A 169 -14.58 -10.34 10.52
N GLU A 170 -15.08 -9.32 9.82
CA GLU A 170 -16.44 -8.84 9.99
C GLU A 170 -17.48 -9.87 9.58
N SER A 171 -17.23 -10.65 8.52
CA SER A 171 -18.15 -11.71 8.08
C SER A 171 -18.20 -12.86 9.07
N ASP A 172 -17.06 -13.25 9.65
CA ASP A 172 -16.99 -14.30 10.67
C ASP A 172 -17.71 -13.86 11.95
N ALA A 173 -17.54 -12.62 12.40
CA ALA A 173 -18.23 -12.07 13.56
C ALA A 173 -19.75 -12.06 13.40
N ARG A 174 -20.26 -11.86 12.16
CA ARG A 174 -21.70 -11.94 11.86
C ARG A 174 -22.24 -13.38 11.84
N GLN A 175 -21.39 -14.37 11.51
CA GLN A 175 -21.76 -15.78 11.47
C GLN A 175 -21.72 -16.44 12.85
N HIS A 176 -20.90 -15.92 13.76
CA HIS A 176 -20.81 -16.32 15.15
C HIS A 176 -21.11 -15.12 16.06
N PRO A 177 -22.38 -14.63 16.10
CA PRO A 177 -22.76 -13.68 17.14
C PRO A 177 -22.54 -14.41 18.47
N GLU A 178 -21.59 -13.88 19.25
CA GLU A 178 -21.14 -14.35 20.52
C GLU A 178 -22.22 -15.09 21.29
N ASP A 179 -22.02 -16.36 21.61
CA ASP A 179 -22.65 -17.03 22.75
C ASP A 179 -22.12 -16.39 24.06
N GLU A 180 -22.33 -15.07 24.21
CA GLU A 180 -22.16 -14.39 25.49
C GLU A 180 -23.26 -14.78 26.47
N SER A 181 -23.32 -16.06 26.83
CA SER A 181 -24.00 -16.48 28.04
C SER A 181 -23.09 -17.34 28.90
N THR A 182 -21.84 -16.90 29.11
CA THR A 182 -21.15 -17.32 30.31
C THR A 182 -21.60 -16.39 31.43
N SER A 183 -22.76 -16.69 31.99
CA SER A 183 -23.16 -16.18 33.30
C SER A 183 -22.04 -16.60 34.27
N VAL A 184 -21.19 -15.65 34.59
CA VAL A 184 -20.30 -15.76 35.74
C VAL A 184 -21.20 -15.84 36.96
N GLY A 185 -21.48 -17.08 37.39
CA GLY A 185 -22.13 -17.33 38.64
C GLY A 185 -21.33 -16.64 39.74
N ALA A 186 -21.89 -15.57 40.28
CA ALA A 186 -21.42 -14.95 41.48
C ALA A 186 -21.46 -15.99 42.61
N THR A 187 -20.33 -16.65 42.88
CA THR A 187 -20.15 -17.41 44.10
C THR A 187 -20.11 -16.40 45.23
N VAL A 188 -21.26 -16.24 45.90
CA VAL A 188 -21.34 -15.53 47.15
C VAL A 188 -20.56 -16.35 48.16
N PHE A 189 -19.37 -15.87 48.57
CA PHE A 189 -18.70 -16.39 49.72
C PHE A 189 -19.44 -15.96 50.99
N ASP A 190 -20.26 -16.87 51.51
CA ASP A 190 -20.86 -16.75 52.83
C ASP A 190 -19.74 -16.95 53.86
N SER A 191 -19.22 -15.84 54.41
CA SER A 191 -18.26 -15.83 55.51
C SER A 191 -19.01 -15.83 56.86
N THR A 192 -19.57 -16.97 57.21
CA THR A 192 -20.05 -17.18 58.58
C THR A 192 -18.93 -17.79 59.42
N LEU A 193 -18.10 -16.94 60.02
CA LEU A 193 -17.14 -17.30 61.02
C LEU A 193 -17.88 -17.50 62.35
N GLN A 194 -18.16 -18.76 62.69
CA GLN A 194 -18.62 -19.14 64.04
C GLN A 194 -17.40 -19.26 64.96
N ILE A 195 -17.17 -18.27 65.82
CA ILE A 195 -16.29 -18.37 66.96
C ILE A 195 -17.07 -19.03 68.10
N GLY A 196 -16.74 -20.28 68.45
CA GLY A 196 -17.28 -21.03 69.58
C GLY A 196 -16.15 -21.43 70.53
N LYS A 197 -16.14 -20.87 71.71
CA LYS A 197 -15.58 -21.19 73.03
C LYS A 197 -14.53 -22.30 73.12
#